data_bbb147d79059b078b60e1b2d7ec3bed6
#
_entry.id   bbb147d79059b078b60e1b2d7ec3bed6
#
_cell.length_a   1.000
_cell.length_b   1.000
_cell.length_c   1.000
_cell.angle_alpha   90.00
_cell.angle_beta   90.00
_cell.angle_gamma   90.00
#
_symmetry.space_group_name_H-M   'P 1'
#
loop_
_entity.id
_entity.type
_entity.pdbx_description
1 polymer ?
#
loop_
_entity_poly.entity_id
_entity_poly.type
_entity_poly.pdbx_seq_one_letter_code
_entity_poly.pdbx_strand_id
1 'polypeptide(L)'
;DLIRQIKKNKRLSQVPIVALTASDNPKDLIQAFDYGIYDCIQKPIYEEVVLQRVKNAASNYLRLKELKKLRESLMNNQQIDDLTKIYKFDTAKWLIDEKLDENKTGQKILFVFKLKGLEEVYKQEGSHRGDKLVKEMSDFISMNFKNIDILGRVDQDEFVCFVNHMMSKELAYVRKEELLRMFSQKKLSDISENMDLQIGYCRTCETVNYEKMYQAAKKMLTK
;
A
#
# COMPACT_ATOMS: atom_id res chain seq x y z
N ASP A 1 18.58 13.25 -20.97
CA ASP A 1 18.67 13.76 -19.58
C ASP A 1 17.47 14.57 -19.11
N LEU A 2 16.94 15.51 -19.92
CA LEU A 2 15.80 16.35 -19.55
C LEU A 2 14.54 15.54 -19.20
N ILE A 3 14.19 14.52 -19.98
CA ILE A 3 13.01 13.66 -19.73
C ILE A 3 13.11 12.99 -18.37
N ARG A 4 14.28 12.45 -18.04
CA ARG A 4 14.52 11.85 -16.71
C ARG A 4 14.39 12.85 -15.57
N GLN A 5 14.84 14.09 -15.77
CA GLN A 5 14.68 15.13 -14.76
C GLN A 5 13.21 15.52 -14.55
N ILE A 6 12.44 15.67 -15.64
CA ILE A 6 10.99 15.93 -15.59
C ILE A 6 10.28 14.78 -14.86
N LYS A 7 10.60 13.52 -15.18
CA LYS A 7 9.97 12.34 -14.55
C LYS A 7 10.35 12.14 -13.08
N LYS A 8 11.49 12.68 -12.63
CA LYS A 8 11.86 12.71 -11.20
C LYS A 8 11.12 13.80 -10.42
N ASN A 9 10.59 14.80 -11.07
CA ASN A 9 9.84 15.86 -10.40
C ASN A 9 8.43 15.39 -10.04
N LYS A 10 8.09 15.37 -8.74
CA LYS A 10 6.80 14.89 -8.21
C LYS A 10 5.58 15.54 -8.87
N ARG A 11 5.66 16.82 -9.26
CA ARG A 11 4.54 17.54 -9.91
C ARG A 11 4.40 17.23 -11.39
N LEU A 12 5.53 16.95 -12.07
CA LEU A 12 5.59 16.77 -13.51
C LEU A 12 5.64 15.29 -13.94
N SER A 13 5.93 14.36 -13.03
CA SER A 13 6.10 12.93 -13.31
C SER A 13 4.89 12.31 -14.02
N GLN A 14 3.70 12.75 -13.67
CA GLN A 14 2.43 12.26 -14.23
C GLN A 14 2.03 12.97 -15.54
N VAL A 15 2.65 14.11 -15.87
CA VAL A 15 2.30 14.87 -17.08
C VAL A 15 2.82 14.12 -18.32
N PRO A 16 1.99 13.90 -19.36
CA PRO A 16 2.44 13.28 -20.60
C PRO A 16 3.45 14.18 -21.30
N ILE A 17 4.51 13.58 -21.80
CA ILE A 17 5.56 14.27 -22.57
C ILE A 17 5.44 13.81 -24.02
N VAL A 18 5.20 14.75 -24.93
CA VAL A 18 5.24 14.50 -26.38
C VAL A 18 6.55 15.10 -26.91
N ALA A 19 7.43 14.25 -27.44
CA ALA A 19 8.73 14.68 -27.95
C ALA A 19 8.63 15.04 -29.45
N LEU A 20 9.35 16.07 -29.87
CA LEU A 20 9.54 16.41 -31.28
C LEU A 20 10.96 15.97 -31.69
N THR A 21 11.07 15.09 -32.66
CA THR A 21 12.36 14.52 -33.08
C THR A 21 12.64 14.68 -34.56
N ALA A 22 13.91 14.84 -34.93
CA ALA A 22 14.37 14.73 -36.29
C ALA A 22 14.96 13.35 -36.62
N SER A 23 15.16 12.49 -35.58
CA SER A 23 15.69 11.14 -35.76
C SER A 23 14.60 10.21 -36.29
N ASP A 24 14.94 9.47 -37.33
CA ASP A 24 14.18 8.35 -37.89
C ASP A 24 14.69 6.99 -37.41
N ASN A 25 15.74 6.99 -36.59
CA ASN A 25 16.34 5.78 -36.05
C ASN A 25 15.43 5.13 -35.00
N PRO A 26 14.95 3.89 -35.23
CA PRO A 26 14.07 3.19 -34.30
C PRO A 26 14.67 3.02 -32.90
N LYS A 27 16.00 2.91 -32.76
CA LYS A 27 16.67 2.76 -31.46
C LYS A 27 16.52 4.01 -30.60
N ASP A 28 16.65 5.19 -31.22
CA ASP A 28 16.50 6.47 -30.50
C ASP A 28 15.06 6.66 -30.02
N LEU A 29 14.09 6.21 -30.82
CA LEU A 29 12.66 6.26 -30.49
C LEU A 29 12.34 5.33 -29.32
N ILE A 30 12.80 4.07 -29.38
CA ILE A 30 12.62 3.11 -28.28
C ILE A 30 13.22 3.65 -27.00
N GLN A 31 14.45 4.17 -27.05
CA GLN A 31 15.12 4.74 -25.89
C GLN A 31 14.35 5.94 -25.29
N ALA A 32 13.72 6.76 -26.14
CA ALA A 32 12.89 7.87 -25.66
C ALA A 32 11.64 7.37 -24.91
N PHE A 33 10.99 6.32 -25.40
CA PHE A 33 9.87 5.67 -24.70
C PHE A 33 10.30 5.03 -23.36
N ASP A 34 11.48 4.39 -23.31
CA ASP A 34 12.06 3.85 -22.07
C ASP A 34 12.33 4.94 -21.03
N TYR A 35 12.59 6.17 -21.46
CA TYR A 35 12.73 7.32 -20.57
C TYR A 35 11.38 7.90 -20.10
N GLY A 36 10.27 7.38 -20.62
CA GLY A 36 8.93 7.70 -20.16
C GLY A 36 8.25 8.84 -20.93
N ILE A 37 8.58 9.06 -22.22
CA ILE A 37 7.71 9.88 -23.07
C ILE A 37 6.38 9.18 -23.32
N TYR A 38 5.34 9.96 -23.53
CA TYR A 38 4.01 9.47 -23.87
C TYR A 38 3.90 9.19 -25.37
N ASP A 39 4.45 10.08 -26.19
CA ASP A 39 4.42 10.00 -27.66
C ASP A 39 5.59 10.79 -28.28
N CYS A 40 5.85 10.55 -29.56
CA CYS A 40 6.82 11.32 -30.33
C CYS A 40 6.27 11.71 -31.70
N ILE A 41 6.69 12.89 -32.19
CA ILE A 41 6.33 13.44 -33.50
C ILE A 41 7.61 13.68 -34.29
N GLN A 42 7.72 13.04 -35.44
CA GLN A 42 8.86 13.20 -36.33
C GLN A 42 8.73 14.48 -37.17
N LYS A 43 9.86 15.15 -37.40
CA LYS A 43 9.94 16.27 -38.35
C LYS A 43 9.96 15.74 -39.80
N PRO A 44 9.29 16.42 -40.76
CA PRO A 44 8.68 17.75 -40.68
C PRO A 44 7.37 17.76 -39.86
N ILE A 45 7.16 18.87 -39.13
CA ILE A 45 6.04 19.03 -38.21
C ILE A 45 4.83 19.56 -38.96
N TYR A 46 3.72 18.85 -38.88
CA TYR A 46 2.41 19.30 -39.38
C TYR A 46 1.54 19.72 -38.17
N GLU A 47 1.06 20.95 -38.19
CA GLU A 47 0.33 21.56 -37.08
C GLU A 47 -0.87 20.71 -36.65
N GLU A 48 -1.63 20.21 -37.60
CA GLU A 48 -2.82 19.38 -37.33
C GLU A 48 -2.46 18.08 -36.60
N VAL A 49 -1.34 17.44 -36.98
CA VAL A 49 -0.84 16.21 -36.32
C VAL A 49 -0.41 16.48 -34.92
N VAL A 50 0.33 17.58 -34.67
CA VAL A 50 0.75 18.00 -33.32
C VAL A 50 -0.47 18.24 -32.46
N LEU A 51 -1.42 19.03 -32.96
CA LEU A 51 -2.63 19.37 -32.24
C LEU A 51 -3.43 18.13 -31.83
N GLN A 52 -3.59 17.17 -32.75
CA GLN A 52 -4.33 15.93 -32.46
C GLN A 52 -3.62 15.05 -31.42
N ARG A 53 -2.29 14.88 -31.52
CA ARG A 53 -1.52 14.09 -30.57
C ARG A 53 -1.49 14.70 -29.17
N VAL A 54 -1.34 16.02 -29.09
CA VAL A 54 -1.39 16.74 -27.82
C VAL A 54 -2.80 16.65 -27.20
N LYS A 55 -3.87 16.82 -28.00
CA LYS A 55 -5.24 16.61 -27.52
C LYS A 55 -5.46 15.20 -26.97
N ASN A 56 -4.97 14.17 -27.65
CA ASN A 56 -5.08 12.78 -27.20
C ASN A 56 -4.33 12.55 -25.88
N ALA A 57 -3.09 13.05 -25.79
CA ALA A 57 -2.28 12.96 -24.58
C ALA A 57 -2.95 13.66 -23.39
N ALA A 58 -3.44 14.89 -23.61
CA ALA A 58 -4.14 15.66 -22.59
C ALA A 58 -5.45 15.00 -22.16
N SER A 59 -6.25 14.48 -23.10
CA SER A 59 -7.51 13.80 -22.78
C SER A 59 -7.29 12.54 -21.96
N ASN A 60 -6.30 11.72 -22.30
CA ASN A 60 -5.95 10.54 -21.54
C ASN A 60 -5.47 10.89 -20.12
N TYR A 61 -4.63 11.92 -19.98
CA TYR A 61 -4.17 12.40 -18.69
C TYR A 61 -5.33 12.86 -17.80
N LEU A 62 -6.27 13.64 -18.37
CA LEU A 62 -7.44 14.13 -17.65
C LEU A 62 -8.36 12.99 -17.23
N ARG A 63 -8.62 12.01 -18.11
CA ARG A 63 -9.42 10.82 -17.79
C ARG A 63 -8.81 10.02 -16.64
N LEU A 64 -7.50 9.75 -16.67
CA LEU A 64 -6.82 9.03 -15.60
C LEU A 64 -6.88 9.79 -14.28
N LYS A 65 -6.72 11.11 -14.33
CA LYS A 65 -6.83 11.98 -13.15
C LYS A 65 -8.26 12.00 -12.57
N GLU A 66 -9.26 12.02 -13.43
CA GLU A 66 -10.67 11.97 -13.04
C GLU A 66 -11.04 10.60 -12.44
N LEU A 67 -10.61 9.50 -13.06
CA LEU A 67 -10.77 8.15 -12.53
C LEU A 67 -10.11 8.00 -11.17
N LYS A 68 -8.91 8.56 -10.97
CA LYS A 68 -8.23 8.56 -9.68
C LYS A 68 -9.07 9.32 -8.63
N LYS A 69 -9.55 10.53 -8.96
CA LYS A 69 -10.42 11.32 -8.07
C LYS A 69 -11.74 10.62 -7.75
N LEU A 70 -12.39 10.01 -8.75
CA LEU A 70 -13.64 9.28 -8.56
C LEU A 70 -13.43 8.07 -7.64
N ARG A 71 -12.34 7.33 -7.85
CA ARG A 71 -11.95 6.22 -6.97
C ARG A 71 -11.69 6.69 -5.54
N GLU A 72 -10.96 7.79 -5.36
CA GLU A 72 -10.73 8.41 -4.06
C GLU A 72 -12.04 8.84 -3.39
N SER A 73 -12.98 9.41 -4.14
CA SER A 73 -14.30 9.82 -3.61
C SER A 73 -15.21 8.64 -3.25
N LEU A 74 -15.18 7.56 -4.03
CA LEU A 74 -15.91 6.32 -3.70
C LEU A 74 -15.32 5.63 -2.47
N MET A 75 -14.01 5.70 -2.29
CA MET A 75 -13.34 5.20 -1.09
C MET A 75 -13.65 6.03 0.15
N ASN A 76 -13.80 7.36 0.03
CA ASN A 76 -14.02 8.26 1.17
C ASN A 76 -15.26 7.92 2.02
N ASN A 77 -16.29 7.28 1.46
CA ASN A 77 -17.50 6.90 2.21
C ASN A 77 -17.45 5.50 2.85
N GLN A 78 -16.39 4.69 2.61
CA GLN A 78 -16.28 3.32 3.15
C GLN A 78 -14.86 2.93 3.59
N GLN A 79 -14.00 3.90 3.86
CA GLN A 79 -12.57 3.65 4.12
C GLN A 79 -12.28 2.94 5.45
N ILE A 80 -13.12 3.19 6.45
CA ILE A 80 -12.88 2.78 7.84
C ILE A 80 -13.80 1.60 8.17
N ASP A 81 -13.28 0.62 8.85
CA ASP A 81 -14.04 -0.46 9.46
C ASP A 81 -14.83 0.05 10.67
N ASP A 82 -16.14 -0.18 10.69
CA ASP A 82 -17.04 0.39 11.69
C ASP A 82 -16.76 -0.12 13.10
N LEU A 83 -16.27 -1.34 13.23
CA LEU A 83 -15.97 -1.96 14.51
C LEU A 83 -14.63 -1.49 15.07
N THR A 84 -13.58 -1.53 14.25
CA THR A 84 -12.19 -1.34 14.67
C THR A 84 -11.67 0.08 14.50
N LYS A 85 -12.37 0.90 13.71
CA LYS A 85 -11.98 2.29 13.36
C LYS A 85 -10.63 2.43 12.65
N ILE A 86 -10.04 1.34 12.16
CA ILE A 86 -8.90 1.33 11.25
C ILE A 86 -9.36 1.15 9.80
N TYR A 87 -8.44 1.20 8.82
CA TYR A 87 -8.80 1.06 7.42
C TYR A 87 -9.37 -0.34 7.11
N LYS A 88 -10.37 -0.40 6.23
CA LYS A 88 -10.78 -1.64 5.58
C LYS A 88 -9.68 -2.15 4.66
N PHE A 89 -9.69 -3.44 4.37
CA PHE A 89 -8.67 -4.11 3.55
C PHE A 89 -8.32 -3.39 2.26
N ASP A 90 -9.32 -3.10 1.41
CA ASP A 90 -9.08 -2.48 0.10
C ASP A 90 -8.44 -1.10 0.21
N THR A 91 -8.85 -0.34 1.22
CA THR A 91 -8.27 0.98 1.48
C THR A 91 -6.84 0.89 1.99
N ALA A 92 -6.58 0.02 2.96
CA ALA A 92 -5.23 -0.20 3.48
C ALA A 92 -4.28 -0.66 2.37
N LYS A 93 -4.70 -1.63 1.56
CA LYS A 93 -3.96 -2.13 0.41
C LYS A 93 -3.62 -1.01 -0.57
N TRP A 94 -4.61 -0.21 -0.97
CA TRP A 94 -4.40 0.90 -1.89
C TRP A 94 -3.42 1.95 -1.34
N LEU A 95 -3.58 2.35 -0.08
CA LEU A 95 -2.69 3.31 0.57
C LEU A 95 -1.25 2.78 0.66
N ILE A 96 -1.08 1.49 0.94
CA ILE A 96 0.23 0.85 1.00
C ILE A 96 0.89 0.81 -0.37
N ASP A 97 0.16 0.38 -1.42
CA ASP A 97 0.67 0.35 -2.79
C ASP A 97 1.08 1.76 -3.26
N GLU A 98 0.29 2.80 -2.95
CA GLU A 98 0.66 4.19 -3.25
C GLU A 98 1.95 4.61 -2.54
N LYS A 99 2.13 4.22 -1.26
CA LYS A 99 3.36 4.53 -0.50
C LYS A 99 4.58 3.73 -0.98
N LEU A 100 4.38 2.55 -1.52
CA LEU A 100 5.44 1.76 -2.14
C LEU A 100 5.90 2.37 -3.46
N ASP A 101 4.97 2.88 -4.27
CA ASP A 101 5.28 3.56 -5.54
C ASP A 101 5.96 4.92 -5.35
N GLU A 102 5.59 5.67 -4.29
CA GLU A 102 6.21 6.97 -3.99
C GLU A 102 7.69 6.88 -3.61
N ASN A 103 8.11 5.81 -2.94
CA ASN A 103 9.44 5.67 -2.34
C ASN A 103 10.05 4.29 -2.60
N LYS A 104 10.64 4.11 -3.79
CA LYS A 104 11.30 2.85 -4.18
C LYS A 104 12.60 2.54 -3.40
N THR A 105 13.16 3.51 -2.67
CA THR A 105 14.47 3.38 -1.99
C THR A 105 14.40 3.19 -0.48
N GLY A 106 13.22 3.29 0.13
CA GLY A 106 13.07 3.19 1.59
C GLY A 106 12.87 1.75 2.05
N GLN A 107 13.57 1.34 3.11
CA GLN A 107 13.31 0.07 3.80
C GLN A 107 12.05 0.23 4.66
N LYS A 108 10.93 -0.36 4.23
CA LYS A 108 9.65 -0.35 4.93
C LYS A 108 9.27 -1.77 5.33
N ILE A 109 8.43 -1.90 6.34
CA ILE A 109 8.01 -3.20 6.89
C ILE A 109 6.49 -3.29 6.83
N LEU A 110 5.98 -4.43 6.39
CA LEU A 110 4.58 -4.83 6.57
C LEU A 110 4.53 -5.89 7.68
N PHE A 111 3.81 -5.60 8.75
CA PHE A 111 3.43 -6.59 9.76
C PHE A 111 2.06 -7.16 9.42
N VAL A 112 1.88 -8.46 9.64
CA VAL A 112 0.60 -9.17 9.59
C VAL A 112 0.36 -9.77 10.97
N PHE A 113 -0.82 -9.53 11.51
CA PHE A 113 -1.27 -10.01 12.83
C PHE A 113 -2.43 -10.96 12.62
N LYS A 114 -2.41 -12.10 13.29
CA LYS A 114 -3.50 -13.05 13.28
C LYS A 114 -3.87 -13.47 14.69
N LEU A 115 -5.14 -13.30 15.04
CA LEU A 115 -5.69 -13.67 16.33
C LEU A 115 -6.32 -15.06 16.25
N LYS A 116 -5.56 -16.09 16.60
CA LYS A 116 -6.05 -17.47 16.63
C LYS A 116 -7.07 -17.70 17.73
N GLY A 117 -8.02 -18.59 17.50
CA GLY A 117 -9.05 -18.97 18.47
C GLY A 117 -10.28 -18.06 18.45
N LEU A 118 -10.27 -16.99 17.65
CA LEU A 118 -11.38 -16.04 17.61
C LEU A 118 -12.68 -16.66 17.09
N GLU A 119 -12.60 -17.57 16.12
CA GLU A 119 -13.76 -18.27 15.56
C GLU A 119 -14.50 -19.09 16.63
N GLU A 120 -13.74 -19.73 17.52
CA GLU A 120 -14.27 -20.51 18.65
C GLU A 120 -15.01 -19.59 19.64
N VAL A 121 -14.46 -18.40 19.92
CA VAL A 121 -15.11 -17.41 20.77
C VAL A 121 -16.43 -16.95 20.16
N TYR A 122 -16.49 -16.67 18.85
CA TYR A 122 -17.74 -16.31 18.18
C TYR A 122 -18.79 -17.40 18.30
N LYS A 123 -18.37 -18.68 18.21
CA LYS A 123 -19.27 -19.84 18.31
C LYS A 123 -19.76 -20.11 19.74
N GLN A 124 -18.89 -19.96 20.72
CA GLN A 124 -19.17 -20.34 22.11
C GLN A 124 -19.74 -19.18 22.93
N GLU A 125 -19.24 -17.97 22.73
CA GLU A 125 -19.55 -16.80 23.57
C GLU A 125 -20.38 -15.73 22.82
N GLY A 126 -20.60 -15.93 21.52
CA GLY A 126 -21.43 -15.07 20.67
C GLY A 126 -20.70 -13.85 20.08
N SER A 127 -21.43 -13.14 19.20
CA SER A 127 -20.88 -12.03 18.41
C SER A 127 -20.36 -10.85 19.25
N HIS A 128 -21.10 -10.48 20.29
CA HIS A 128 -20.72 -9.35 21.13
C HIS A 128 -19.33 -9.54 21.77
N ARG A 129 -19.03 -10.77 22.19
CA ARG A 129 -17.73 -11.09 22.78
C ARG A 129 -16.60 -11.09 21.75
N GLY A 130 -16.82 -11.73 20.60
CA GLY A 130 -15.88 -11.72 19.48
C GLY A 130 -15.55 -10.30 19.01
N ASP A 131 -16.58 -9.47 18.81
CA ASP A 131 -16.43 -8.07 18.40
C ASP A 131 -15.63 -7.24 19.41
N LYS A 132 -15.85 -7.47 20.71
CA LYS A 132 -15.06 -6.82 21.77
C LYS A 132 -13.58 -7.16 21.64
N LEU A 133 -13.22 -8.44 21.43
CA LEU A 133 -11.85 -8.88 21.26
C LEU A 133 -11.19 -8.32 20.01
N VAL A 134 -11.92 -8.29 18.89
CA VAL A 134 -11.47 -7.66 17.64
C VAL A 134 -11.14 -6.18 17.84
N LYS A 135 -11.99 -5.46 18.58
CA LYS A 135 -11.77 -4.06 18.91
C LYS A 135 -10.55 -3.87 19.82
N GLU A 136 -10.45 -4.67 20.90
CA GLU A 136 -9.29 -4.64 21.81
C GLU A 136 -7.97 -4.94 21.09
N MET A 137 -7.98 -5.86 20.09
CA MET A 137 -6.82 -6.14 19.25
C MET A 137 -6.46 -4.95 18.36
N SER A 138 -7.45 -4.32 17.73
CA SER A 138 -7.23 -3.11 16.93
C SER A 138 -6.65 -1.96 17.76
N ASP A 139 -7.18 -1.74 18.97
CA ASP A 139 -6.68 -0.74 19.91
C ASP A 139 -5.24 -1.06 20.35
N PHE A 140 -4.95 -2.35 20.62
CA PHE A 140 -3.60 -2.80 20.93
C PHE A 140 -2.61 -2.48 19.81
N ILE A 141 -2.95 -2.78 18.56
CA ILE A 141 -2.08 -2.46 17.41
C ILE A 141 -1.93 -0.94 17.30
N SER A 142 -3.02 -0.18 17.34
CA SER A 142 -3.02 1.28 17.16
C SER A 142 -2.16 2.00 18.22
N MET A 143 -2.17 1.56 19.45
CA MET A 143 -1.35 2.12 20.55
C MET A 143 0.14 1.85 20.37
N ASN A 144 0.50 0.83 19.59
CA ASN A 144 1.88 0.38 19.44
C ASN A 144 2.55 0.86 18.14
N PHE A 145 1.82 1.57 17.27
CA PHE A 145 2.34 2.12 16.02
C PHE A 145 2.07 3.62 15.92
N LYS A 146 2.73 4.29 14.96
CA LYS A 146 2.63 5.75 14.80
C LYS A 146 1.42 6.12 13.92
N ASN A 147 0.90 7.33 14.09
CA ASN A 147 -0.19 7.85 13.26
C ASN A 147 0.14 7.94 11.76
N ILE A 148 1.43 7.88 11.39
CA ILE A 148 1.88 7.88 9.98
C ILE A 148 1.90 6.48 9.37
N ASP A 149 1.76 5.44 10.19
CA ASP A 149 1.71 4.05 9.75
C ASP A 149 0.28 3.71 9.29
N ILE A 150 0.16 2.78 8.34
CA ILE A 150 -1.12 2.41 7.76
C ILE A 150 -1.58 1.12 8.42
N LEU A 151 -2.69 1.20 9.17
CA LEU A 151 -3.31 0.05 9.82
C LEU A 151 -4.57 -0.34 9.07
N GLY A 152 -4.74 -1.66 8.81
CA GLY A 152 -5.90 -2.17 8.11
C GLY A 152 -6.39 -3.49 8.67
N ARG A 153 -7.72 -3.69 8.62
CA ARG A 153 -8.36 -4.97 8.91
C ARG A 153 -8.51 -5.75 7.62
N VAL A 154 -7.87 -6.92 7.55
CA VAL A 154 -7.86 -7.78 6.35
C VAL A 154 -9.03 -8.74 6.37
N ASP A 155 -9.26 -9.36 7.53
CA ASP A 155 -10.31 -10.34 7.75
C ASP A 155 -10.88 -10.23 9.18
N GLN A 156 -11.71 -11.17 9.57
CA GLN A 156 -12.32 -11.20 10.88
C GLN A 156 -11.26 -11.24 12.01
N ASP A 157 -10.21 -12.04 11.82
CA ASP A 157 -9.14 -12.30 12.79
C ASP A 157 -7.75 -11.80 12.34
N GLU A 158 -7.69 -11.05 11.22
CA GLU A 158 -6.41 -10.70 10.59
C GLU A 158 -6.30 -9.19 10.34
N PHE A 159 -5.12 -8.64 10.70
CA PHE A 159 -4.82 -7.22 10.61
C PHE A 159 -3.46 -7.01 9.95
N VAL A 160 -3.27 -5.84 9.37
CA VAL A 160 -1.98 -5.41 8.81
C VAL A 160 -1.57 -4.06 9.38
N CYS A 161 -0.26 -3.87 9.53
CA CYS A 161 0.34 -2.57 9.81
C CYS A 161 1.54 -2.34 8.90
N PHE A 162 1.45 -1.33 8.05
CA PHE A 162 2.55 -0.92 7.21
C PHE A 162 3.30 0.24 7.85
N VAL A 163 4.55 -0.01 8.22
CA VAL A 163 5.42 0.98 8.85
C VAL A 163 5.99 1.90 7.78
N ASN A 164 5.49 3.13 7.74
CA ASN A 164 5.80 4.12 6.70
C ASN A 164 7.06 4.96 7.02
N HIS A 165 7.99 4.42 7.79
CA HIS A 165 9.31 5.00 8.05
C HIS A 165 10.39 3.93 7.92
N MET A 166 11.66 4.34 7.87
CA MET A 166 12.75 3.36 7.73
C MET A 166 12.84 2.47 8.98
N MET A 167 12.77 1.16 8.75
CA MET A 167 12.95 0.15 9.80
C MET A 167 13.82 -1.00 9.27
N SER A 168 14.87 -1.36 10.02
CA SER A 168 15.71 -2.51 9.67
C SER A 168 14.99 -3.83 9.97
N LYS A 169 15.48 -4.92 9.39
CA LYS A 169 14.92 -6.27 9.62
C LYS A 169 15.10 -6.71 11.07
N GLU A 170 16.23 -6.37 11.66
CA GLU A 170 16.57 -6.67 13.05
C GLU A 170 15.63 -5.93 14.01
N LEU A 171 15.36 -4.66 13.74
CA LEU A 171 14.42 -3.88 14.53
C LEU A 171 12.98 -4.40 14.39
N ALA A 172 12.59 -4.85 13.19
CA ALA A 172 11.29 -5.48 12.97
C ALA A 172 11.13 -6.78 13.76
N TYR A 173 12.19 -7.59 13.84
CA TYR A 173 12.21 -8.79 14.66
C TYR A 173 12.07 -8.47 16.15
N VAL A 174 12.87 -7.53 16.67
CA VAL A 174 12.78 -7.09 18.07
C VAL A 174 11.37 -6.57 18.37
N ARG A 175 10.80 -5.77 17.48
CA ARG A 175 9.45 -5.24 17.62
C ARG A 175 8.39 -6.32 17.66
N LYS A 176 8.49 -7.35 16.81
CA LYS A 176 7.61 -8.52 16.85
C LYS A 176 7.65 -9.19 18.24
N GLU A 177 8.85 -9.51 18.75
CA GLU A 177 9.00 -10.18 20.03
C GLU A 177 8.48 -9.34 21.20
N GLU A 178 8.71 -8.03 21.16
CA GLU A 178 8.16 -7.08 22.12
C GLU A 178 6.63 -7.08 22.13
N LEU A 179 6.01 -7.02 20.95
CA LEU A 179 4.55 -7.04 20.81
C LEU A 179 3.95 -8.35 21.32
N LEU A 180 4.56 -9.51 21.01
CA LEU A 180 4.11 -10.79 21.52
C LEU A 180 4.19 -10.85 23.05
N ARG A 181 5.30 -10.36 23.64
CA ARG A 181 5.45 -10.27 25.09
C ARG A 181 4.42 -9.33 25.72
N MET A 182 4.19 -8.14 25.13
CA MET A 182 3.19 -7.19 25.62
C MET A 182 1.78 -7.77 25.55
N PHE A 183 1.47 -8.50 24.47
CA PHE A 183 0.18 -9.17 24.32
C PHE A 183 -0.04 -10.23 25.40
N SER A 184 0.96 -11.08 25.68
CA SER A 184 0.88 -12.11 26.71
C SER A 184 0.82 -11.55 28.14
N GLN A 185 1.43 -10.38 28.38
CA GLN A 185 1.39 -9.69 29.68
C GLN A 185 0.13 -8.88 29.88
N LYS A 186 -0.41 -8.30 28.82
CA LYS A 186 -1.72 -7.67 28.85
C LYS A 186 -2.71 -8.83 29.02
N LYS A 187 -3.18 -9.05 30.23
CA LYS A 187 -4.47 -9.73 30.43
C LYS A 187 -5.50 -8.87 29.70
N LEU A 188 -5.64 -9.11 28.39
CA LEU A 188 -6.84 -8.70 27.71
C LEU A 188 -7.93 -9.31 28.55
N SER A 189 -8.74 -8.48 29.20
CA SER A 189 -9.69 -8.89 30.21
C SER A 189 -10.49 -10.06 29.66
N ASP A 190 -10.24 -11.26 30.19
CA ASP A 190 -10.92 -12.50 29.81
C ASP A 190 -10.61 -13.04 28.39
N ILE A 191 -9.35 -13.02 27.90
CA ILE A 191 -8.99 -13.88 26.77
C ILE A 191 -9.25 -15.33 27.21
N SER A 192 -10.06 -16.05 26.44
CA SER A 192 -10.20 -17.48 26.66
C SER A 192 -8.81 -18.11 26.55
N GLU A 193 -8.51 -19.11 27.38
CA GLU A 193 -7.18 -19.78 27.46
C GLU A 193 -6.66 -20.29 26.12
N ASN A 194 -7.50 -20.31 25.08
CA ASN A 194 -7.25 -20.85 23.74
C ASN A 194 -6.92 -19.78 22.68
N MET A 195 -6.77 -18.50 23.05
CA MET A 195 -6.45 -17.45 22.09
C MET A 195 -4.95 -17.17 22.03
N ASP A 196 -4.42 -17.08 20.84
CA ASP A 196 -3.00 -16.80 20.56
C ASP A 196 -2.82 -15.71 19.50
N LEU A 197 -1.81 -14.86 19.69
CA LEU A 197 -1.42 -13.85 18.71
C LEU A 197 -0.23 -14.33 17.90
N GLN A 198 -0.40 -14.38 16.60
CA GLN A 198 0.68 -14.62 15.66
C GLN A 198 1.04 -13.34 14.91
N ILE A 199 2.34 -13.08 14.76
CA ILE A 199 2.86 -11.92 14.05
C ILE A 199 3.88 -12.38 13.01
N GLY A 200 3.59 -12.07 11.75
CA GLY A 200 4.54 -12.18 10.64
C GLY A 200 4.97 -10.81 10.16
N TYR A 201 6.11 -10.71 9.48
CA TYR A 201 6.52 -9.45 8.87
C TYR A 201 7.31 -9.67 7.58
N CYS A 202 7.27 -8.69 6.68
CA CYS A 202 8.06 -8.66 5.46
C CYS A 202 8.64 -7.26 5.24
N ARG A 203 9.92 -7.22 4.82
CA ARG A 203 10.61 -5.99 4.41
C ARG A 203 10.45 -5.76 2.91
N THR A 204 10.34 -4.50 2.48
CA THR A 204 10.39 -4.13 1.07
C THR A 204 11.72 -4.54 0.43
N CYS A 205 11.66 -5.11 -0.76
CA CYS A 205 12.76 -5.28 -1.68
C CYS A 205 12.39 -4.61 -3.04
N GLU A 206 13.33 -4.46 -3.96
CA GLU A 206 13.27 -3.53 -5.10
C GLU A 206 12.07 -3.64 -6.07
N THR A 207 11.28 -4.70 -6.00
CA THR A 207 10.12 -4.93 -6.89
C THR A 207 8.91 -5.48 -6.15
N VAL A 208 8.44 -4.77 -5.12
CA VAL A 208 7.41 -5.32 -4.24
C VAL A 208 6.15 -4.46 -4.26
N ASN A 209 5.03 -5.13 -4.41
CA ASN A 209 3.69 -4.61 -4.14
C ASN A 209 3.16 -5.19 -2.81
N TYR A 210 2.05 -4.64 -2.33
CA TYR A 210 1.38 -5.11 -1.13
C TYR A 210 1.21 -6.64 -1.11
N GLU A 211 0.70 -7.22 -2.19
CA GLU A 211 0.35 -8.65 -2.23
C GLU A 211 1.56 -9.56 -1.96
N LYS A 212 2.70 -9.26 -2.57
CA LYS A 212 3.93 -10.04 -2.33
C LYS A 212 4.44 -9.89 -0.90
N MET A 213 4.38 -8.67 -0.35
CA MET A 213 4.75 -8.44 1.05
C MET A 213 3.84 -9.19 2.02
N TYR A 214 2.53 -9.12 1.77
CA TYR A 214 1.53 -9.79 2.58
C TYR A 214 1.71 -11.31 2.58
N GLN A 215 1.88 -11.93 1.41
CA GLN A 215 2.10 -13.37 1.31
C GLN A 215 3.42 -13.80 1.99
N ALA A 216 4.47 -13.00 1.87
CA ALA A 216 5.75 -13.27 2.54
C ALA A 216 5.63 -13.17 4.06
N ALA A 217 4.95 -12.14 4.58
CA ALA A 217 4.69 -11.98 6.01
C ALA A 217 3.78 -13.11 6.55
N LYS A 218 2.75 -13.48 5.79
CA LYS A 218 1.81 -14.54 6.16
C LYS A 218 2.47 -15.90 6.32
N LYS A 219 3.47 -16.22 5.51
CA LYS A 219 4.28 -17.44 5.67
C LYS A 219 5.05 -17.50 7.01
N MET A 220 5.25 -16.38 7.67
CA MET A 220 5.91 -16.31 8.98
C MET A 220 4.95 -16.48 10.16
N LEU A 221 3.63 -16.48 9.94
CA LEU A 221 2.61 -16.72 10.99
C LEU A 221 2.61 -18.17 11.45
N THR A 222 3.09 -19.10 10.62
CA THR A 222 3.03 -20.55 10.86
C THR A 222 4.28 -21.13 11.51
N LYS A 223 5.21 -20.27 11.86
CA LYS A 223 6.44 -20.62 12.60
C LYS A 223 6.37 -20.01 13.98
#